data_6731bdcc92a9b91fc07a2b56fa94774c
#
_entry.id   6731bdcc92a9b91fc07a2b56fa94774c
#
_cell.length_a   1.000
_cell.length_b   1.000
_cell.length_c   1.000
_cell.angle_alpha   90.00
_cell.angle_beta   90.00
_cell.angle_gamma   90.00
#
_symmetry.space_group_name_H-M   'P 1'
#
loop_
_entity.id
_entity.type
_entity.pdbx_description
1 polymer ?
#
loop_
_entity_poly.entity_id
_entity_poly.type
_entity_poly.pdbx_seq_one_letter_code
_entity_poly.pdbx_strand_id
1 'polypeptide(L)'
;MFDFHIHIARLPHSKQLTQLLLDHNYDFIAIACEPWEWRVVTQLKKEFSSGLKPFKASYGIHPMIATQVTDEMLAKLRTLLEEDKRAIVGEAGIDKRFPGYEDGSQDEVFLAQAKLALELKRHLQIHCVGDYMRVLKLLEKARYESDALTDLSQTALQNRDSSPDPNTPQPPHQKSSCPIFHRFGGDLSIVKKALPYGALFSLHADSFRKKSTAAAIPHIPQERVFFETDADETFWQGSSDKNVVAGNATTDPGTHSVHSGQAGSGMTSPESIVAEIVAELENRLESVRLAYAKCRE
;
A
#
# COMPACT_ATOMS: atom_id res chain seq x y z
N MET A 1 -7.03 13.49 -10.43
CA MET A 1 -6.16 13.52 -9.24
C MET A 1 -5.71 12.09 -8.96
N PHE A 2 -4.56 11.85 -8.34
CA PHE A 2 -4.08 10.49 -8.07
C PHE A 2 -3.57 10.38 -6.64
N ASP A 3 -4.22 9.54 -5.83
CA ASP A 3 -3.86 9.22 -4.46
C ASP A 3 -3.10 7.89 -4.43
N PHE A 4 -1.86 7.94 -3.97
CA PHE A 4 -0.98 6.79 -4.06
C PHE A 4 -1.19 5.76 -2.93
N HIS A 5 -1.98 6.11 -1.89
CA HIS A 5 -2.22 5.26 -0.73
C HIS A 5 -3.50 5.66 0.02
N ILE A 6 -4.55 4.82 -0.09
CA ILE A 6 -5.82 5.01 0.61
C ILE A 6 -6.38 3.67 1.10
N HIS A 7 -6.72 3.57 2.38
CA HIS A 7 -7.37 2.41 2.99
C HIS A 7 -8.90 2.46 2.77
N ILE A 8 -9.32 2.37 1.51
CA ILE A 8 -10.74 2.53 1.13
C ILE A 8 -11.67 1.59 1.89
N ALA A 9 -11.21 0.38 2.26
CA ALA A 9 -11.97 -0.59 3.02
C ALA A 9 -12.29 -0.13 4.45
N ARG A 10 -11.49 0.78 5.01
CA ARG A 10 -11.65 1.32 6.36
C ARG A 10 -12.52 2.57 6.40
N LEU A 11 -12.81 3.15 5.25
CA LEU A 11 -13.64 4.35 5.16
C LEU A 11 -15.13 4.00 5.13
N PRO A 12 -15.99 4.85 5.72
CA PRO A 12 -17.43 4.65 5.68
C PRO A 12 -17.96 4.53 4.24
N HIS A 13 -18.96 3.69 4.02
CA HIS A 13 -19.62 3.54 2.74
C HIS A 13 -18.66 3.28 1.56
N SER A 14 -17.64 2.42 1.78
CA SER A 14 -16.54 2.18 0.83
C SER A 14 -16.98 1.92 -0.61
N LYS A 15 -18.15 1.29 -0.83
CA LYS A 15 -18.70 1.06 -2.17
C LYS A 15 -19.16 2.37 -2.83
N GLN A 16 -20.00 3.15 -2.15
CA GLN A 16 -20.47 4.45 -2.65
C GLN A 16 -19.32 5.42 -2.83
N LEU A 17 -18.36 5.40 -1.89
CA LEU A 17 -17.14 6.19 -1.96
C LEU A 17 -16.31 5.81 -3.20
N THR A 18 -16.09 4.52 -3.45
CA THR A 18 -15.40 4.04 -4.65
C THR A 18 -16.08 4.53 -5.92
N GLN A 19 -17.43 4.41 -6.01
CA GLN A 19 -18.18 4.90 -7.16
C GLN A 19 -17.96 6.40 -7.38
N LEU A 20 -18.12 7.21 -6.33
CA LEU A 20 -18.00 8.67 -6.44
C LEU A 20 -16.58 9.11 -6.83
N LEU A 21 -15.52 8.45 -6.26
CA LEU A 21 -14.15 8.72 -6.66
C LEU A 21 -13.91 8.44 -8.15
N LEU A 22 -14.44 7.32 -8.65
CA LEU A 22 -14.32 6.96 -10.07
C LEU A 22 -15.09 7.94 -10.98
N ASP A 23 -16.29 8.37 -10.58
CA ASP A 23 -17.11 9.35 -11.30
C ASP A 23 -16.41 10.73 -11.38
N HIS A 24 -15.65 11.10 -10.35
CA HIS A 24 -14.84 12.32 -10.31
C HIS A 24 -13.47 12.18 -11.01
N ASN A 25 -13.19 11.03 -11.67
CA ASN A 25 -11.84 10.75 -12.23
C ASN A 25 -10.73 10.87 -11.19
N TYR A 26 -11.01 10.51 -9.95
CA TYR A 26 -10.04 10.41 -8.88
C TYR A 26 -9.36 9.04 -8.95
N ASP A 27 -8.14 9.00 -9.43
CA ASP A 27 -7.34 7.76 -9.50
C ASP A 27 -6.75 7.46 -8.12
N PHE A 28 -6.74 6.18 -7.71
CA PHE A 28 -6.18 5.80 -6.41
C PHE A 28 -5.63 4.38 -6.39
N ILE A 29 -4.80 4.10 -5.37
CA ILE A 29 -4.40 2.75 -5.02
C ILE A 29 -5.11 2.38 -3.71
N ALA A 30 -6.02 1.40 -3.79
CA ALA A 30 -6.69 0.84 -2.62
C ALA A 30 -5.74 -0.10 -1.87
N ILE A 31 -5.45 0.24 -0.63
CA ILE A 31 -4.59 -0.56 0.25
C ILE A 31 -5.44 -1.56 1.01
N ALA A 32 -4.96 -2.80 1.05
CA ALA A 32 -5.55 -3.89 1.81
C ALA A 32 -4.42 -4.67 2.48
N CYS A 33 -4.22 -4.46 3.76
CA CYS A 33 -3.08 -4.96 4.52
C CYS A 33 -3.47 -5.90 5.67
N GLU A 34 -4.75 -6.29 5.72
CA GLU A 34 -5.30 -7.32 6.59
C GLU A 34 -6.26 -8.24 5.82
N PRO A 35 -6.47 -9.51 6.24
CA PRO A 35 -7.29 -10.47 5.50
C PRO A 35 -8.74 -10.03 5.26
N TRP A 36 -9.34 -9.25 6.17
CA TRP A 36 -10.68 -8.73 5.98
C TRP A 36 -10.72 -7.63 4.91
N GLU A 37 -9.69 -6.76 4.83
CA GLU A 37 -9.57 -5.73 3.80
C GLU A 37 -9.37 -6.37 2.41
N TRP A 38 -8.62 -7.47 2.33
CA TRP A 38 -8.45 -8.21 1.07
C TRP A 38 -9.80 -8.59 0.46
N ARG A 39 -10.74 -9.08 1.31
CA ARG A 39 -12.10 -9.43 0.85
C ARG A 39 -12.85 -8.22 0.33
N VAL A 40 -12.83 -7.11 1.08
CA VAL A 40 -13.52 -5.89 0.70
C VAL A 40 -12.97 -5.32 -0.61
N VAL A 41 -11.65 -5.13 -0.70
CA VAL A 41 -11.02 -4.56 -1.90
C VAL A 41 -11.18 -5.46 -3.11
N THR A 42 -11.08 -6.79 -2.95
CA THR A 42 -11.33 -7.73 -4.05
C THR A 42 -12.78 -7.64 -4.54
N GLN A 43 -13.75 -7.50 -3.62
CA GLN A 43 -15.17 -7.33 -3.98
C GLN A 43 -15.39 -6.02 -4.73
N LEU A 44 -14.85 -4.91 -4.25
CA LEU A 44 -14.91 -3.61 -4.94
C LEU A 44 -14.31 -3.68 -6.34
N LYS A 45 -13.15 -4.33 -6.49
CA LYS A 45 -12.52 -4.52 -7.80
C LYS A 45 -13.39 -5.32 -8.77
N LYS A 46 -14.04 -6.38 -8.32
CA LYS A 46 -14.96 -7.17 -9.15
C LYS A 46 -16.15 -6.33 -9.59
N GLU A 47 -16.73 -5.55 -8.69
CA GLU A 47 -17.90 -4.73 -8.96
C GLU A 47 -17.59 -3.60 -9.94
N PHE A 48 -16.44 -2.95 -9.80
CA PHE A 48 -16.02 -1.82 -10.63
C PHE A 48 -15.09 -2.21 -11.79
N SER A 49 -14.95 -3.51 -12.09
CA SER A 49 -14.05 -4.02 -13.15
C SER A 49 -14.46 -3.63 -14.56
N SER A 50 -15.73 -3.38 -14.81
CA SER A 50 -16.29 -3.01 -16.11
C SER A 50 -16.12 -1.52 -16.47
N GLY A 51 -15.58 -0.70 -15.55
CA GLY A 51 -15.33 0.72 -15.78
C GLY A 51 -14.14 0.96 -16.73
N LEU A 52 -14.15 2.13 -17.38
CA LEU A 52 -13.08 2.56 -18.31
C LEU A 52 -11.68 2.64 -17.62
N LYS A 53 -11.66 2.86 -16.31
CA LYS A 53 -10.43 2.94 -15.51
C LYS A 53 -10.61 2.23 -14.16
N PRO A 54 -10.38 0.92 -14.07
CA PRO A 54 -10.41 0.23 -12.78
C PRO A 54 -9.25 0.75 -11.90
N PHE A 55 -9.53 1.04 -10.65
CA PHE A 55 -8.51 1.44 -9.67
C PHE A 55 -7.49 0.32 -9.44
N LYS A 56 -6.32 0.68 -8.93
CA LYS A 56 -5.28 -0.28 -8.54
C LYS A 56 -5.49 -0.75 -7.11
N ALA A 57 -5.02 -1.96 -6.79
CA ALA A 57 -4.97 -2.47 -5.44
C ALA A 57 -3.52 -2.75 -5.01
N SER A 58 -3.28 -2.67 -3.71
CA SER A 58 -2.10 -3.19 -3.05
C SER A 58 -2.55 -4.20 -2.00
N TYR A 59 -2.04 -5.42 -2.06
CA TYR A 59 -2.34 -6.48 -1.10
C TYR A 59 -1.08 -6.83 -0.32
N GLY A 60 -1.17 -6.80 1.00
CA GLY A 60 -0.06 -7.12 1.88
C GLY A 60 -0.48 -7.51 3.28
N ILE A 61 0.50 -7.65 4.15
CA ILE A 61 0.36 -7.93 5.58
C ILE A 61 1.12 -6.86 6.34
N HIS A 62 0.37 -6.00 7.03
CA HIS A 62 0.92 -4.90 7.80
C HIS A 62 1.73 -5.40 9.02
N PRO A 63 2.81 -4.72 9.43
CA PRO A 63 3.60 -5.13 10.60
C PRO A 63 2.81 -5.22 11.90
N MET A 64 1.67 -4.51 12.04
CA MET A 64 0.83 -4.58 13.25
C MET A 64 0.29 -5.98 13.55
N ILE A 65 0.15 -6.83 12.54
CA ILE A 65 -0.34 -8.21 12.70
C ILE A 65 0.75 -9.27 12.47
N ALA A 66 2.03 -8.88 12.41
CA ALA A 66 3.13 -9.77 12.06
C ALA A 66 3.22 -11.03 12.95
N THR A 67 2.95 -10.89 14.25
CA THR A 67 2.95 -12.03 15.21
C THR A 67 1.77 -12.99 15.05
N GLN A 68 0.79 -12.68 14.19
CA GLN A 68 -0.41 -13.48 13.95
C GLN A 68 -0.38 -14.14 12.56
N VAL A 69 0.68 -13.93 11.80
CA VAL A 69 0.79 -14.41 10.41
C VAL A 69 0.96 -15.92 10.39
N THR A 70 0.21 -16.58 9.52
CA THR A 70 0.28 -18.02 9.26
C THR A 70 0.70 -18.27 7.81
N ASP A 71 1.17 -19.49 7.53
CA ASP A 71 1.49 -19.91 6.16
C ASP A 71 0.28 -19.82 5.23
N GLU A 72 -0.93 -20.06 5.76
CA GLU A 72 -2.17 -19.93 5.00
C GLU A 72 -2.44 -18.46 4.60
N MET A 73 -2.13 -17.51 5.47
CA MET A 73 -2.25 -16.08 5.12
C MET A 73 -1.28 -15.69 4.01
N LEU A 74 -0.03 -16.16 4.07
CA LEU A 74 0.96 -15.93 3.02
C LEU A 74 0.58 -16.60 1.70
N ALA A 75 0.06 -17.83 1.74
CA ALA A 75 -0.44 -18.52 0.56
C ALA A 75 -1.65 -17.81 -0.05
N LYS A 76 -2.56 -17.31 0.77
CA LYS A 76 -3.71 -16.53 0.31
C LYS A 76 -3.29 -15.19 -0.31
N LEU A 77 -2.33 -14.50 0.29
CA LEU A 77 -1.76 -13.27 -0.27
C LEU A 77 -1.15 -13.54 -1.67
N ARG A 78 -0.37 -14.61 -1.81
CA ARG A 78 0.17 -15.05 -3.11
C ARG A 78 -0.94 -15.23 -4.14
N THR A 79 -1.98 -15.98 -3.79
CA THR A 79 -3.13 -16.24 -4.69
C THR A 79 -3.76 -14.91 -5.18
N LEU A 80 -4.00 -13.96 -4.28
CA LEU A 80 -4.57 -12.66 -4.63
C LEU A 80 -3.71 -11.88 -5.62
N LEU A 81 -2.39 -11.91 -5.42
CA LEU A 81 -1.42 -11.25 -6.29
C LEU A 81 -1.27 -11.93 -7.65
N GLU A 82 -1.46 -13.24 -7.72
CA GLU A 82 -1.46 -14.01 -8.98
C GLU A 82 -2.75 -13.80 -9.77
N GLU A 83 -3.90 -13.66 -9.10
CA GLU A 83 -5.18 -13.34 -9.71
C GLU A 83 -5.23 -11.91 -10.23
N ASP A 84 -4.72 -10.93 -9.47
CA ASP A 84 -4.62 -9.53 -9.90
C ASP A 84 -3.20 -9.17 -10.35
N LYS A 85 -2.91 -9.43 -11.60
CA LYS A 85 -1.57 -9.17 -12.18
C LYS A 85 -1.12 -7.70 -12.17
N ARG A 86 -2.00 -6.76 -11.83
CA ARG A 86 -1.67 -5.33 -11.72
C ARG A 86 -1.55 -4.86 -10.27
N ALA A 87 -1.86 -5.72 -9.31
CA ALA A 87 -1.75 -5.40 -7.91
C ALA A 87 -0.28 -5.20 -7.48
N ILE A 88 -0.10 -4.34 -6.50
CA ILE A 88 1.16 -4.07 -5.82
C ILE A 88 1.23 -5.00 -4.60
N VAL A 89 2.42 -5.40 -4.18
CA VAL A 89 2.61 -6.08 -2.89
C VAL A 89 2.69 -5.02 -1.79
N GLY A 90 1.92 -5.17 -0.74
CA GLY A 90 1.94 -4.24 0.41
C GLY A 90 0.50 -3.80 0.79
N GLU A 91 0.39 -3.12 1.86
CA GLU A 91 1.41 -2.50 2.69
C GLU A 91 2.15 -3.56 3.54
N ALA A 92 3.46 -3.56 3.50
CA ALA A 92 4.33 -4.46 4.24
C ALA A 92 5.51 -3.67 4.84
N GLY A 93 6.04 -4.07 5.97
CA GLY A 93 7.15 -3.30 6.51
C GLY A 93 7.50 -3.54 7.95
N ILE A 94 8.09 -2.50 8.55
CA ILE A 94 8.59 -2.49 9.93
C ILE A 94 8.02 -1.29 10.68
N ASP A 95 7.46 -1.55 11.86
CA ASP A 95 6.99 -0.52 12.76
C ASP A 95 7.35 -0.87 14.20
N LYS A 96 8.28 -0.09 14.78
CA LYS A 96 8.74 -0.29 16.15
C LYS A 96 7.68 -0.12 17.23
N ARG A 97 6.50 0.39 16.88
CA ARG A 97 5.40 0.61 17.83
C ARG A 97 4.58 -0.65 18.07
N PHE A 98 4.69 -1.64 17.16
CA PHE A 98 3.89 -2.87 17.20
C PHE A 98 4.70 -4.08 17.65
N PRO A 99 4.03 -5.12 18.20
CA PRO A 99 4.65 -6.41 18.53
C PRO A 99 5.36 -7.01 17.31
N GLY A 100 6.34 -7.88 17.56
CA GLY A 100 7.12 -8.53 16.49
C GLY A 100 8.31 -7.72 15.99
N TYR A 101 8.50 -6.47 16.47
CA TYR A 101 9.68 -5.68 16.13
C TYR A 101 10.94 -6.21 16.80
N GLU A 102 10.90 -6.48 18.11
CA GLU A 102 12.07 -6.91 18.88
C GLU A 102 12.40 -8.39 18.67
N ASP A 103 11.40 -9.25 18.48
CA ASP A 103 11.58 -10.70 18.28
C ASP A 103 11.86 -11.11 16.84
N GLY A 104 11.78 -10.17 15.89
CA GLY A 104 12.07 -10.40 14.48
C GLY A 104 10.89 -10.91 13.63
N SER A 105 9.70 -11.12 14.22
CA SER A 105 8.53 -11.57 13.46
C SER A 105 8.18 -10.62 12.31
N GLN A 106 8.33 -9.30 12.51
CA GLN A 106 8.11 -8.32 11.43
C GLN A 106 9.12 -8.48 10.30
N ASP A 107 10.39 -8.81 10.61
CA ASP A 107 11.43 -9.04 9.59
C ASP A 107 11.08 -10.23 8.71
N GLU A 108 10.66 -11.34 9.31
CA GLU A 108 10.30 -12.56 8.59
C GLU A 108 9.12 -12.31 7.64
N VAL A 109 8.06 -11.67 8.14
CA VAL A 109 6.86 -11.33 7.36
C VAL A 109 7.18 -10.33 6.24
N PHE A 110 7.99 -9.32 6.52
CA PHE A 110 8.43 -8.36 5.51
C PHE A 110 9.31 -9.02 4.45
N LEU A 111 10.28 -9.85 4.86
CA LEU A 111 11.18 -10.55 3.94
C LEU A 111 10.41 -11.49 3.02
N ALA A 112 9.40 -12.22 3.53
CA ALA A 112 8.55 -13.09 2.72
C ALA A 112 7.81 -12.29 1.63
N GLN A 113 7.25 -11.12 1.98
CA GLN A 113 6.55 -10.26 1.04
C GLN A 113 7.49 -9.57 0.05
N ALA A 114 8.70 -9.18 0.48
CA ALA A 114 9.71 -8.61 -0.41
C ALA A 114 10.17 -9.62 -1.47
N LYS A 115 10.39 -10.89 -1.08
CA LYS A 115 10.70 -11.98 -2.02
C LYS A 115 9.54 -12.24 -2.99
N LEU A 116 8.31 -12.26 -2.49
CA LEU A 116 7.11 -12.42 -3.32
C LEU A 116 6.98 -11.29 -4.35
N ALA A 117 7.28 -10.06 -3.97
CA ALA A 117 7.30 -8.92 -4.88
C ALA A 117 8.36 -9.07 -5.98
N LEU A 118 9.55 -9.56 -5.66
CA LEU A 118 10.62 -9.84 -6.64
C LEU A 118 10.21 -10.96 -7.59
N GLU A 119 9.74 -12.09 -7.05
CA GLU A 119 9.29 -13.27 -7.81
C GLU A 119 8.18 -12.90 -8.81
N LEU A 120 7.15 -12.21 -8.36
CA LEU A 120 6.03 -11.80 -9.19
C LEU A 120 6.31 -10.54 -10.04
N LYS A 121 7.49 -9.94 -9.91
CA LYS A 121 7.89 -8.67 -10.58
C LYS A 121 6.89 -7.55 -10.29
N ARG A 122 6.53 -7.37 -9.02
CA ARG A 122 5.62 -6.33 -8.52
C ARG A 122 6.37 -5.27 -7.75
N HIS A 123 5.84 -4.06 -7.74
CA HIS A 123 6.28 -3.06 -6.77
C HIS A 123 5.96 -3.52 -5.35
N LEU A 124 6.75 -3.05 -4.38
CA LEU A 124 6.56 -3.33 -2.95
C LEU A 124 6.28 -2.02 -2.23
N GLN A 125 5.07 -1.86 -1.71
CA GLN A 125 4.68 -0.69 -0.92
C GLN A 125 5.07 -0.92 0.54
N ILE A 126 5.89 0.00 1.08
CA ILE A 126 6.64 -0.20 2.32
C ILE A 126 6.17 0.75 3.40
N HIS A 127 5.66 0.17 4.49
CA HIS A 127 5.48 0.83 5.77
C HIS A 127 6.81 0.89 6.53
N CYS A 128 7.20 2.06 7.02
CA CYS A 128 8.41 2.16 7.84
C CYS A 128 8.29 3.22 8.93
N VAL A 129 8.20 2.77 10.16
CA VAL A 129 8.22 3.65 11.33
C VAL A 129 9.38 3.27 12.26
N GLY A 130 10.37 4.17 12.28
CA GLY A 130 11.47 4.12 13.25
C GLY A 130 12.76 3.48 12.78
N ASP A 131 12.76 2.59 11.77
CA ASP A 131 13.99 1.90 11.34
C ASP A 131 14.09 1.66 9.83
N TYR A 132 14.31 2.72 9.07
CA TYR A 132 14.57 2.65 7.63
C TYR A 132 15.81 1.81 7.27
N MET A 133 16.83 1.81 8.14
CA MET A 133 18.04 1.04 7.86
C MET A 133 17.80 -0.46 7.94
N ARG A 134 16.93 -0.91 8.85
CA ARG A 134 16.50 -2.31 8.94
C ARG A 134 15.75 -2.72 7.67
N VAL A 135 14.81 -1.89 7.23
CA VAL A 135 14.08 -2.11 5.96
C VAL A 135 15.05 -2.24 4.77
N LEU A 136 16.02 -1.33 4.63
CA LEU A 136 17.00 -1.39 3.53
C LEU A 136 17.85 -2.66 3.57
N LYS A 137 18.27 -3.11 4.75
CA LYS A 137 19.01 -4.39 4.90
C LYS A 137 18.15 -5.60 4.52
N LEU A 138 16.86 -5.58 4.87
CA LEU A 138 15.94 -6.66 4.51
C LEU A 138 15.66 -6.70 3.00
N LEU A 139 15.55 -5.54 2.35
CA LEU A 139 15.45 -5.45 0.90
C LEU A 139 16.70 -5.99 0.19
N GLU A 140 17.89 -5.66 0.71
CA GLU A 140 19.16 -6.19 0.21
C GLU A 140 19.21 -7.72 0.35
N LYS A 141 18.85 -8.22 1.54
CA LYS A 141 18.76 -9.66 1.82
C LYS A 141 17.77 -10.36 0.87
N ALA A 142 16.57 -9.78 0.65
CA ALA A 142 15.58 -10.36 -0.27
C ALA A 142 16.13 -10.48 -1.69
N ARG A 143 16.83 -9.46 -2.20
CA ARG A 143 17.46 -9.48 -3.53
C ARG A 143 18.54 -10.54 -3.63
N TYR A 144 19.47 -10.54 -2.68
CA TYR A 144 20.57 -11.53 -2.65
C TYR A 144 20.05 -12.96 -2.68
N GLU A 145 19.04 -13.28 -1.86
CA GLU A 145 18.44 -14.61 -1.81
C GLU A 145 17.65 -14.96 -3.09
N SER A 146 17.01 -13.97 -3.72
CA SER A 146 16.32 -14.15 -5.01
C SER A 146 17.29 -14.40 -6.17
N ASP A 147 18.39 -13.65 -6.22
CA ASP A 147 19.43 -13.82 -7.26
C ASP A 147 20.12 -15.18 -7.13
N ALA A 148 20.43 -15.63 -5.91
CA ALA A 148 21.00 -16.94 -5.65
C ALA A 148 20.09 -18.10 -6.12
N LEU A 149 18.78 -17.98 -5.94
CA LEU A 149 17.81 -18.97 -6.43
C LEU A 149 17.74 -18.97 -7.97
N THR A 150 17.86 -17.81 -8.60
CA THR A 150 17.87 -17.68 -10.05
C THR A 150 19.12 -18.32 -10.64
N ASP A 151 20.30 -18.09 -10.07
CA ASP A 151 21.57 -18.70 -10.52
C ASP A 151 21.56 -20.22 -10.37
N LEU A 152 21.02 -20.76 -9.27
CA LEU A 152 20.87 -22.21 -9.08
C LEU A 152 19.93 -22.83 -10.10
N SER A 153 18.82 -22.15 -10.45
CA SER A 153 17.87 -22.63 -11.46
C SER A 153 18.46 -22.60 -12.87
N GLN A 154 19.24 -21.57 -13.19
CA GLN A 154 19.94 -21.46 -14.49
C GLN A 154 21.04 -22.53 -14.62
N THR A 155 21.81 -22.76 -13.55
CA THR A 155 22.85 -23.82 -13.55
C THR A 155 22.24 -25.21 -13.70
N ALA A 156 21.07 -25.46 -13.10
CA ALA A 156 20.33 -26.72 -13.27
C ALA A 156 19.77 -26.91 -14.69
N LEU A 157 19.46 -25.82 -15.40
CA LEU A 157 19.00 -25.84 -16.79
C LEU A 157 20.16 -25.93 -17.79
N GLN A 158 21.33 -25.35 -17.50
CA GLN A 158 22.53 -25.40 -18.35
C GLN A 158 23.18 -26.77 -18.43
N ASN A 159 22.88 -27.68 -17.49
CA ASN A 159 23.26 -29.10 -17.61
C ASN A 159 22.44 -29.89 -18.66
N ARG A 160 21.58 -29.22 -19.44
CA ARG A 160 20.91 -29.73 -20.63
C ARG A 160 21.36 -28.92 -21.85
N ASP A 161 22.46 -29.39 -22.45
CA ASP A 161 22.99 -29.03 -23.78
C ASP A 161 22.36 -27.80 -24.49
N SER A 162 22.95 -26.62 -24.31
CA SER A 162 23.09 -25.60 -25.36
C SER A 162 23.90 -24.41 -24.83
N SER A 163 25.05 -24.16 -25.46
CA SER A 163 25.87 -22.97 -25.21
C SER A 163 25.07 -21.70 -25.55
N PRO A 164 25.03 -20.68 -24.68
CA PRO A 164 24.36 -19.43 -25.01
C PRO A 164 25.13 -18.71 -26.13
N ASP A 165 24.42 -18.30 -27.17
CA ASP A 165 24.96 -17.42 -28.23
C ASP A 165 25.35 -16.08 -27.60
N PRO A 166 26.64 -15.67 -27.64
CA PRO A 166 27.12 -14.42 -27.07
C PRO A 166 26.54 -13.16 -27.74
N ASN A 167 25.83 -13.31 -28.87
CA ASN A 167 25.20 -12.22 -29.61
C ASN A 167 23.69 -12.08 -29.32
N THR A 168 23.12 -12.86 -28.44
CA THR A 168 21.71 -12.68 -28.08
C THR A 168 21.54 -11.36 -27.31
N PRO A 169 20.78 -10.38 -27.84
CA PRO A 169 20.54 -9.14 -27.15
C PRO A 169 19.88 -9.43 -25.81
N GLN A 170 20.47 -8.97 -24.72
CA GLN A 170 19.82 -9.01 -23.39
C GLN A 170 18.45 -8.33 -23.54
N PRO A 171 17.35 -8.95 -23.05
CA PRO A 171 16.06 -8.30 -23.12
C PRO A 171 16.11 -6.95 -22.41
N PRO A 172 15.47 -5.91 -22.97
CA PRO A 172 15.47 -4.58 -22.36
C PRO A 172 14.98 -4.75 -20.90
N HIS A 173 15.70 -4.11 -19.97
CA HIS A 173 15.45 -4.16 -18.54
C HIS A 173 13.94 -4.16 -18.25
N GLN A 174 13.37 -5.33 -18.02
CA GLN A 174 11.98 -5.46 -17.60
C GLN A 174 11.82 -4.59 -16.36
N LYS A 175 10.77 -3.77 -16.32
CA LYS A 175 10.46 -2.89 -15.19
C LYS A 175 10.66 -3.66 -13.90
N SER A 176 11.80 -3.40 -13.26
CA SER A 176 12.18 -4.09 -12.04
C SER A 176 11.18 -3.76 -10.94
N SER A 177 10.89 -4.72 -10.09
CA SER A 177 10.22 -4.49 -8.83
C SER A 177 10.88 -3.31 -8.09
N CYS A 178 10.13 -2.24 -7.83
CA CYS A 178 10.64 -1.07 -7.12
C CYS A 178 10.04 -1.00 -5.73
N PRO A 179 10.85 -0.75 -4.69
CA PRO A 179 10.33 -0.40 -3.37
C PRO A 179 9.66 0.98 -3.42
N ILE A 180 8.51 1.11 -2.79
CA ILE A 180 7.75 2.35 -2.66
C ILE A 180 7.66 2.66 -1.18
N PHE A 181 8.36 3.68 -0.72
CA PHE A 181 8.24 4.14 0.66
C PHE A 181 7.02 5.03 0.78
N HIS A 182 5.92 4.49 1.35
CA HIS A 182 4.76 5.29 1.63
C HIS A 182 4.98 6.16 2.88
N ARG A 183 4.26 7.27 2.98
CA ARG A 183 4.33 8.23 4.10
C ARG A 183 5.78 8.50 4.51
N PHE A 184 6.62 8.77 3.50
CA PHE A 184 8.08 8.83 3.68
C PHE A 184 8.47 9.82 4.77
N GLY A 185 9.19 9.33 5.78
CA GLY A 185 9.67 10.08 6.94
C GLY A 185 11.19 9.94 7.20
N GLY A 186 11.93 9.39 6.23
CA GLY A 186 13.38 9.23 6.28
C GLY A 186 14.15 10.54 6.05
N ASP A 187 15.44 10.51 6.26
CA ASP A 187 16.36 11.62 5.98
C ASP A 187 17.10 11.45 4.65
N LEU A 188 18.00 12.38 4.33
CA LEU A 188 18.79 12.36 3.11
C LEU A 188 19.67 11.10 2.98
N SER A 189 20.15 10.54 4.09
CA SER A 189 20.96 9.32 4.04
C SER A 189 20.15 8.12 3.56
N ILE A 190 18.88 8.06 3.95
CA ILE A 190 17.92 7.04 3.51
C ILE A 190 17.59 7.23 2.03
N VAL A 191 17.31 8.47 1.58
CA VAL A 191 17.08 8.77 0.15
C VAL A 191 18.25 8.26 -0.69
N LYS A 192 19.49 8.65 -0.34
CA LYS A 192 20.70 8.23 -1.08
C LYS A 192 20.88 6.72 -1.14
N LYS A 193 20.52 6.00 -0.08
CA LYS A 193 20.62 4.52 -0.02
C LYS A 193 19.48 3.83 -0.76
N ALA A 194 18.28 4.41 -0.80
CA ALA A 194 17.12 3.82 -1.44
C ALA A 194 17.09 4.02 -2.97
N LEU A 195 17.58 5.16 -3.46
CA LEU A 195 17.59 5.48 -4.90
C LEU A 195 18.24 4.42 -5.80
N PRO A 196 19.39 3.80 -5.45
CA PRO A 196 19.99 2.72 -6.24
C PRO A 196 19.09 1.48 -6.41
N TYR A 197 18.15 1.28 -5.48
CA TYR A 197 17.15 0.20 -5.58
C TYR A 197 15.97 0.56 -6.50
N GLY A 198 15.99 1.72 -7.14
CA GLY A 198 14.87 2.21 -7.93
C GLY A 198 13.71 2.74 -7.09
N ALA A 199 13.96 3.10 -5.83
CA ALA A 199 12.93 3.49 -4.89
C ALA A 199 12.05 4.63 -5.40
N LEU A 200 10.75 4.53 -5.10
CA LEU A 200 9.74 5.56 -5.22
C LEU A 200 9.36 6.03 -3.81
N PHE A 201 8.91 7.27 -3.72
CA PHE A 201 8.60 7.90 -2.45
C PHE A 201 7.21 8.53 -2.53
N SER A 202 6.31 8.09 -1.66
CA SER A 202 5.00 8.73 -1.52
C SER A 202 5.01 9.65 -0.32
N LEU A 203 4.57 10.88 -0.52
CA LEU A 203 4.62 11.96 0.46
C LEU A 203 3.22 12.21 1.01
N HIS A 204 3.14 12.20 2.33
CA HIS A 204 1.99 12.61 3.12
C HIS A 204 2.27 13.97 3.79
N ALA A 205 1.26 14.63 4.34
CA ALA A 205 1.43 15.89 5.07
C ALA A 205 2.48 15.79 6.20
N ASP A 206 2.60 14.65 6.85
CA ASP A 206 3.60 14.39 7.90
C ASP A 206 5.04 14.39 7.40
N SER A 207 5.27 14.09 6.11
CA SER A 207 6.60 14.11 5.49
C SER A 207 7.27 15.48 5.59
N PHE A 208 6.48 16.56 5.71
CA PHE A 208 6.96 17.94 5.79
C PHE A 208 7.13 18.45 7.22
N ARG A 209 6.59 17.73 8.23
CA ARG A 209 6.65 18.15 9.65
C ARG A 209 8.03 17.92 10.28
N LYS A 210 8.72 16.87 9.87
CA LYS A 210 10.06 16.54 10.37
C LYS A 210 11.13 17.26 9.55
N LYS A 211 11.90 18.15 10.16
CA LYS A 211 12.91 19.00 9.48
C LYS A 211 13.90 18.20 8.63
N SER A 212 14.37 17.03 9.13
CA SER A 212 15.31 16.19 8.38
C SER A 212 14.69 15.56 7.12
N THR A 213 13.41 15.22 7.17
CA THR A 213 12.68 14.68 6.02
C THR A 213 12.38 15.79 5.01
N ALA A 214 11.88 16.95 5.48
CA ALA A 214 11.64 18.11 4.62
C ALA A 214 12.91 18.53 3.86
N ALA A 215 14.07 18.51 4.54
CA ALA A 215 15.37 18.79 3.91
C ALA A 215 15.82 17.69 2.92
N ALA A 216 15.34 16.46 3.05
CA ALA A 216 15.68 15.36 2.14
C ALA A 216 14.84 15.36 0.86
N ILE A 217 13.58 15.82 0.91
CA ILE A 217 12.62 15.79 -0.20
C ILE A 217 13.16 16.44 -1.48
N PRO A 218 13.83 17.62 -1.48
CA PRO A 218 14.38 18.23 -2.68
C PRO A 218 15.42 17.38 -3.42
N HIS A 219 16.03 16.41 -2.74
CA HIS A 219 17.02 15.51 -3.31
C HIS A 219 16.42 14.25 -3.97
N ILE A 220 15.10 14.07 -3.88
CA ILE A 220 14.41 12.97 -4.56
C ILE A 220 14.12 13.42 -6.00
N PRO A 221 14.49 12.65 -7.04
CA PRO A 221 14.10 12.94 -8.42
C PRO A 221 12.58 13.08 -8.53
N GLN A 222 12.11 14.09 -9.25
CA GLN A 222 10.69 14.45 -9.30
C GLN A 222 9.82 13.31 -9.82
N GLU A 223 10.30 12.56 -10.80
CA GLU A 223 9.63 11.40 -11.39
C GLU A 223 9.50 10.20 -10.43
N ARG A 224 10.11 10.28 -9.25
CA ARG A 224 10.04 9.27 -8.19
C ARG A 224 9.20 9.69 -7.00
N VAL A 225 8.56 10.85 -7.08
CA VAL A 225 7.72 11.40 -6.01
C VAL A 225 6.26 11.23 -6.37
N PHE A 226 5.48 10.74 -5.41
CA PHE A 226 4.03 10.62 -5.45
C PHE A 226 3.43 11.27 -4.20
N PHE A 227 2.13 11.45 -4.22
CA PHE A 227 1.39 12.07 -3.11
C PHE A 227 0.28 11.14 -2.65
N GLU A 228 -0.01 11.17 -1.36
CA GLU A 228 -1.00 10.32 -0.75
C GLU A 228 -1.74 11.01 0.39
N THR A 229 -2.94 10.52 0.68
CA THR A 229 -3.71 10.94 1.85
C THR A 229 -3.50 10.03 3.04
N ASP A 230 -3.14 8.75 2.81
CA ASP A 230 -3.08 7.70 3.83
C ASP A 230 -4.39 7.64 4.64
N ALA A 231 -5.51 7.83 3.94
CA ALA A 231 -6.81 7.93 4.57
C ALA A 231 -7.30 6.55 5.03
N ASP A 232 -7.64 6.47 6.32
CA ASP A 232 -8.16 5.30 7.03
C ASP A 232 -9.37 5.67 7.89
N GLU A 233 -9.78 4.81 8.80
CA GLU A 233 -10.89 5.05 9.71
C GLU A 233 -10.73 6.28 10.62
N THR A 234 -9.49 6.76 10.82
CA THR A 234 -9.20 7.97 11.63
C THR A 234 -9.29 9.24 10.81
N PHE A 235 -9.25 9.12 9.47
CA PHE A 235 -9.30 10.24 8.55
C PHE A 235 -10.61 11.02 8.64
N TRP A 236 -11.73 10.30 8.71
CA TRP A 236 -13.06 10.85 8.82
C TRP A 236 -13.50 10.91 10.29
N GLN A 237 -13.28 12.03 10.91
CA GLN A 237 -13.88 12.37 12.20
C GLN A 237 -15.07 13.30 11.94
N GLY A 238 -16.05 12.80 11.18
CA GLY A 238 -17.28 13.54 10.85
C GLY A 238 -17.87 14.18 12.11
N SER A 239 -18.35 15.39 11.97
CA SER A 239 -18.99 16.17 13.01
C SER A 239 -19.98 15.30 13.78
N SER A 240 -19.71 15.05 15.06
CA SER A 240 -20.59 14.59 16.13
C SER A 240 -21.15 13.16 16.15
N ASP A 241 -21.00 12.28 15.17
CA ASP A 241 -21.50 10.91 15.27
C ASP A 241 -20.41 9.84 15.35
N LYS A 242 -19.83 9.69 16.54
CA LYS A 242 -18.87 8.63 16.90
C LYS A 242 -19.44 7.19 16.75
N ASN A 243 -20.71 7.04 16.38
CA ASN A 243 -21.41 5.76 16.27
C ASN A 243 -21.46 5.15 14.87
N VAL A 244 -21.03 5.85 13.82
CA VAL A 244 -21.08 5.35 12.44
C VAL A 244 -19.92 4.39 12.15
N VAL A 245 -18.78 4.53 12.82
CA VAL A 245 -17.57 3.74 12.56
C VAL A 245 -17.65 2.31 13.10
N ALA A 246 -18.50 2.06 14.10
CA ALA A 246 -18.61 0.74 14.75
C ALA A 246 -19.55 -0.26 14.01
N GLY A 247 -20.22 0.16 12.95
CA GLY A 247 -21.31 -0.62 12.30
C GLY A 247 -20.85 -1.68 11.27
N ASN A 248 -19.62 -1.67 10.79
CA ASN A 248 -19.18 -2.55 9.70
C ASN A 248 -18.25 -3.71 10.08
N ALA A 249 -17.93 -3.90 11.36
CA ALA A 249 -16.93 -4.87 11.75
C ALA A 249 -17.47 -6.23 12.24
N THR A 250 -18.78 -6.42 12.45
CA THR A 250 -19.33 -7.74 12.83
C THR A 250 -20.79 -7.88 12.41
N THR A 251 -21.07 -8.57 11.32
CA THR A 251 -22.31 -9.34 11.24
C THR A 251 -22.02 -10.68 10.57
N ASP A 252 -21.90 -11.68 11.43
CA ASP A 252 -22.22 -13.06 11.15
C ASP A 252 -23.72 -13.13 10.74
N PRO A 253 -24.11 -13.83 9.66
CA PRO A 253 -25.49 -13.88 9.22
C PRO A 253 -26.29 -14.88 10.06
N GLY A 254 -26.81 -14.44 11.19
CA GLY A 254 -27.69 -15.28 11.98
C GLY A 254 -28.08 -14.67 13.31
N THR A 255 -28.89 -13.62 13.34
CA THR A 255 -29.97 -13.42 14.33
C THR A 255 -30.77 -12.18 13.97
N HIS A 256 -32.03 -12.37 13.61
CA HIS A 256 -33.04 -11.31 13.50
C HIS A 256 -33.41 -10.80 14.88
N SER A 257 -33.22 -9.50 15.13
CA SER A 257 -33.94 -8.78 16.16
C SER A 257 -34.36 -7.43 15.61
N VAL A 258 -35.64 -7.31 15.39
CA VAL A 258 -36.33 -6.07 14.96
C VAL A 258 -36.49 -5.19 16.19
N HIS A 259 -35.76 -4.07 16.26
CA HIS A 259 -36.12 -2.97 17.13
C HIS A 259 -36.42 -1.74 16.29
N SER A 260 -37.72 -1.40 16.24
CA SER A 260 -38.25 -0.14 15.75
C SER A 260 -37.90 0.97 16.73
N GLY A 261 -36.82 1.72 16.45
CA GLY A 261 -36.47 2.97 17.14
C GLY A 261 -36.76 4.16 16.24
N GLN A 262 -37.55 5.11 16.73
CA GLN A 262 -37.93 6.35 16.03
C GLN A 262 -36.71 7.13 15.55
N ALA A 263 -36.74 7.54 14.26
CA ALA A 263 -35.74 8.39 13.64
C ALA A 263 -35.77 9.79 14.27
N GLY A 264 -34.70 10.14 15.01
CA GLY A 264 -34.40 11.50 15.40
C GLY A 264 -33.89 12.29 14.17
N SER A 265 -34.46 13.45 13.93
CA SER A 265 -34.10 14.42 12.87
C SER A 265 -32.65 14.89 13.08
N GLY A 266 -31.70 14.42 12.24
CA GLY A 266 -30.30 14.88 12.28
C GLY A 266 -29.29 13.91 11.69
N MET A 267 -29.70 12.76 11.10
CA MET A 267 -28.75 11.84 10.47
C MET A 267 -28.34 12.38 9.08
N THR A 268 -27.06 12.69 8.93
CA THR A 268 -26.43 12.99 7.63
C THR A 268 -26.60 11.78 6.70
N SER A 269 -27.08 11.98 5.47
CA SER A 269 -27.28 10.86 4.54
C SER A 269 -25.94 10.24 4.12
N PRO A 270 -25.92 8.94 3.76
CA PRO A 270 -24.71 8.29 3.24
C PRO A 270 -24.08 9.06 2.07
N GLU A 271 -24.90 9.63 1.18
CA GLU A 271 -24.44 10.43 0.03
C GLU A 271 -23.72 11.69 0.48
N SER A 272 -24.24 12.39 1.51
CA SER A 272 -23.60 13.58 2.08
C SER A 272 -22.25 13.24 2.73
N ILE A 273 -22.20 12.15 3.50
CA ILE A 273 -20.96 11.68 4.14
C ILE A 273 -19.90 11.37 3.07
N VAL A 274 -20.27 10.65 2.03
CA VAL A 274 -19.34 10.27 0.95
C VAL A 274 -18.85 11.51 0.20
N ALA A 275 -19.71 12.48 -0.08
CA ALA A 275 -19.32 13.73 -0.74
C ALA A 275 -18.33 14.55 0.12
N GLU A 276 -18.56 14.63 1.43
CA GLU A 276 -17.66 15.30 2.35
C GLU A 276 -16.26 14.59 2.43
N ILE A 277 -16.26 13.26 2.44
CA ILE A 277 -15.00 12.48 2.40
C ILE A 277 -14.23 12.78 1.12
N VAL A 278 -14.86 12.79 -0.05
CA VAL A 278 -14.18 13.10 -1.31
C VAL A 278 -13.59 14.50 -1.29
N ALA A 279 -14.35 15.51 -0.86
CA ALA A 279 -13.87 16.87 -0.76
C ALA A 279 -12.65 17.00 0.20
N GLU A 280 -12.66 16.27 1.31
CA GLU A 280 -11.53 16.28 2.25
C GLU A 280 -10.30 15.55 1.67
N LEU A 281 -10.48 14.43 0.94
CA LEU A 281 -9.41 13.73 0.24
C LEU A 281 -8.73 14.68 -0.77
N GLU A 282 -9.52 15.39 -1.58
CA GLU A 282 -9.03 16.35 -2.57
C GLU A 282 -8.23 17.49 -1.89
N ASN A 283 -8.76 18.08 -0.82
CA ASN A 283 -8.13 19.14 -0.07
C ASN A 283 -6.79 18.70 0.54
N ARG A 284 -6.75 17.52 1.14
CA ARG A 284 -5.50 16.99 1.73
C ARG A 284 -4.44 16.72 0.68
N LEU A 285 -4.82 16.08 -0.41
CA LEU A 285 -3.87 15.76 -1.48
C LEU A 285 -3.30 17.04 -2.11
N GLU A 286 -4.12 18.07 -2.31
CA GLU A 286 -3.66 19.38 -2.81
C GLU A 286 -2.73 20.06 -1.80
N SER A 287 -3.04 19.99 -0.51
CA SER A 287 -2.18 20.55 0.55
C SER A 287 -0.79 19.90 0.54
N VAL A 288 -0.70 18.57 0.30
CA VAL A 288 0.57 17.86 0.17
C VAL A 288 1.35 18.34 -1.05
N ARG A 289 0.68 18.53 -2.19
CA ARG A 289 1.28 19.04 -3.43
C ARG A 289 1.84 20.45 -3.27
N LEU A 290 1.09 21.34 -2.62
CA LEU A 290 1.54 22.69 -2.32
C LEU A 290 2.74 22.71 -1.36
N ALA A 291 2.74 21.86 -0.34
CA ALA A 291 3.88 21.71 0.57
C ALA A 291 5.13 21.21 -0.17
N TYR A 292 4.97 20.27 -1.10
CA TYR A 292 6.05 19.78 -1.95
C TYR A 292 6.62 20.89 -2.84
N ALA A 293 5.77 21.66 -3.51
CA ALA A 293 6.20 22.78 -4.35
C ALA A 293 7.08 23.76 -3.55
N LYS A 294 6.62 24.18 -2.36
CA LYS A 294 7.38 25.07 -1.45
C LYS A 294 8.72 24.48 -0.99
N CYS A 295 8.85 23.17 -0.86
CA CYS A 295 10.12 22.56 -0.48
C CYS A 295 11.16 22.58 -1.60
N ARG A 296 10.76 22.81 -2.84
CA ARG A 296 11.64 22.80 -4.01
C ARG A 296 12.03 24.20 -4.51
N GLU A 297 11.40 25.24 -4.00
CA GLU A 297 11.81 26.66 -4.16
C GLU A 297 13.04 26.96 -3.30
#